data_4910ad0b92d4ae8c59c6c3cdbd8cea1d
#
_entry.id   4910ad0b92d4ae8c59c6c3cdbd8cea1d
#
_cell.length_a   1.000
_cell.length_b   1.000
_cell.length_c   1.000
_cell.angle_alpha   90.00
_cell.angle_beta   90.00
_cell.angle_gamma   90.00
#
_symmetry.space_group_name_H-M   'P 1'
#
loop_
_entity.id
_entity.type
_entity.pdbx_description
1 polymer ?
#
loop_
_entity_poly.entity_id
_entity_poly.type
_entity_poly.pdbx_seq_one_letter_code
_entity_poly.pdbx_strand_id
1 'polypeptide(L)'
;MENKRDILNEVQVDSVADAQRRKKEARKNFSFMFPMVLIYCALMAAVEFLSFLHPFCWVVSVPLAAVICAFPVVFILKKYKKPGSFAILGIIWYLVTIILGIKLSFSGLIITLLVVVVSELIRWILGYVSKEGICFGYAAASLLPLGHRVYLWTDTTKYMDLIASLFGEKYSDQLGSFATEIILFLIIIATVAVGYCSARFVILHFRTEKKITEREQENSIDFQDH
;
A
#
# COMPACT_ATOMS: atom_id res chain seq x y z
N MET A 1 -5.08 -56.05 -11.69
CA MET A 1 -4.84 -55.28 -10.45
C MET A 1 -3.62 -54.35 -10.56
N GLU A 2 -2.64 -54.66 -11.38
CA GLU A 2 -1.40 -53.89 -11.60
C GLU A 2 -1.66 -52.51 -12.20
N ASN A 3 -2.47 -52.40 -13.22
CA ASN A 3 -2.80 -51.15 -13.91
C ASN A 3 -3.43 -50.06 -13.01
N LYS A 4 -4.10 -50.44 -11.92
CA LYS A 4 -4.71 -49.48 -10.99
C LYS A 4 -3.71 -48.89 -9.98
N ARG A 5 -2.62 -49.63 -9.69
CA ARG A 5 -1.53 -49.15 -8.83
C ARG A 5 -0.63 -48.17 -9.58
N ASP A 6 -0.38 -48.40 -10.87
CA ASP A 6 0.44 -47.51 -11.69
C ASP A 6 -0.22 -46.18 -11.89
N ILE A 7 -1.54 -46.13 -12.16
CA ILE A 7 -2.30 -44.91 -12.26
C ILE A 7 -2.33 -44.13 -10.94
N LEU A 8 -2.48 -44.81 -9.81
CA LEU A 8 -2.44 -44.14 -8.51
C LEU A 8 -1.06 -43.56 -8.18
N ASN A 9 0.02 -44.23 -8.53
CA ASN A 9 1.38 -43.76 -8.34
C ASN A 9 1.67 -42.55 -9.27
N GLU A 10 1.22 -42.57 -10.50
CA GLU A 10 1.37 -41.44 -11.45
C GLU A 10 0.64 -40.19 -10.95
N VAL A 11 -0.62 -40.31 -10.52
CA VAL A 11 -1.41 -39.21 -9.93
C VAL A 11 -0.76 -38.66 -8.66
N GLN A 12 -0.14 -39.52 -7.85
CA GLN A 12 0.52 -39.09 -6.63
C GLN A 12 1.85 -38.39 -6.90
N VAL A 13 2.60 -38.80 -7.91
CA VAL A 13 3.85 -38.14 -8.34
C VAL A 13 3.55 -36.77 -8.93
N ASP A 14 2.53 -36.64 -9.77
CA ASP A 14 2.11 -35.34 -10.33
C ASP A 14 1.64 -34.37 -9.25
N SER A 15 0.88 -34.86 -8.27
CA SER A 15 0.43 -34.01 -7.16
C SER A 15 1.59 -33.48 -6.29
N VAL A 16 2.63 -34.27 -6.07
CA VAL A 16 3.83 -33.88 -5.32
C VAL A 16 4.67 -32.89 -6.13
N ALA A 17 4.83 -33.11 -7.43
CA ALA A 17 5.55 -32.21 -8.33
C ALA A 17 4.87 -30.82 -8.41
N ASP A 18 3.55 -30.80 -8.51
CA ASP A 18 2.76 -29.56 -8.50
C ASP A 18 2.84 -28.82 -7.15
N ALA A 19 2.81 -29.54 -6.04
CA ALA A 19 3.00 -28.95 -4.73
C ALA A 19 4.40 -28.32 -4.55
N GLN A 20 5.44 -28.97 -5.07
CA GLN A 20 6.80 -28.43 -5.06
C GLN A 20 6.95 -27.21 -5.98
N ARG A 21 6.35 -27.22 -7.17
CA ARG A 21 6.31 -26.04 -8.06
C ARG A 21 5.62 -24.85 -7.40
N ARG A 22 4.45 -25.05 -6.80
CA ARG A 22 3.71 -24.00 -6.05
C ARG A 22 4.54 -23.45 -4.88
N LYS A 23 5.25 -24.30 -4.12
CA LYS A 23 6.15 -23.86 -3.04
C LYS A 23 7.32 -23.02 -3.58
N LYS A 24 7.93 -23.44 -4.69
CA LYS A 24 9.05 -22.71 -5.32
C LYS A 24 8.61 -21.35 -5.86
N GLU A 25 7.45 -21.27 -6.50
CA GLU A 25 6.85 -20.01 -6.96
C GLU A 25 6.46 -19.09 -5.80
N ALA A 26 5.84 -19.62 -4.75
CA ALA A 26 5.51 -18.88 -3.55
C ALA A 26 6.77 -18.29 -2.88
N ARG A 27 7.86 -19.07 -2.77
CA ARG A 27 9.14 -18.62 -2.22
C ARG A 27 9.79 -17.53 -3.09
N LYS A 28 9.75 -17.67 -4.42
CA LYS A 28 10.26 -16.66 -5.36
C LYS A 28 9.46 -15.35 -5.27
N ASN A 29 8.14 -15.45 -5.19
CA ASN A 29 7.27 -14.29 -5.02
C ASN A 29 7.48 -13.59 -3.68
N PHE A 30 7.63 -14.33 -2.59
CA PHE A 30 7.92 -13.79 -1.27
C PHE A 30 9.26 -13.07 -1.21
N SER A 31 10.33 -13.68 -1.73
CA SER A 31 11.67 -13.08 -1.79
C SER A 31 11.69 -11.75 -2.53
N PHE A 32 10.80 -11.57 -3.51
CA PHE A 32 10.72 -10.34 -4.29
C PHE A 32 9.79 -9.29 -3.67
N MET A 33 8.77 -9.73 -2.91
CA MET A 33 7.84 -8.81 -2.23
C MET A 33 8.46 -8.19 -0.98
N PHE A 34 9.30 -8.93 -0.27
CA PHE A 34 9.89 -8.49 0.98
C PHE A 34 10.63 -7.14 0.89
N PRO A 35 11.55 -6.91 -0.07
CA PRO A 35 12.20 -5.61 -0.20
C PRO A 35 11.20 -4.46 -0.52
N MET A 36 10.14 -4.72 -1.28
CA MET A 36 9.13 -3.70 -1.57
C MET A 36 8.32 -3.33 -0.32
N VAL A 37 8.03 -4.30 0.54
CA VAL A 37 7.39 -4.05 1.84
C VAL A 37 8.32 -3.23 2.75
N LEU A 38 9.62 -3.55 2.79
CA LEU A 38 10.59 -2.76 3.56
C LEU A 38 10.70 -1.32 3.05
N ILE A 39 10.73 -1.12 1.72
CA ILE A 39 10.73 0.21 1.11
C ILE A 39 9.45 0.96 1.50
N TYR A 40 8.29 0.30 1.43
CA TYR A 40 7.02 0.89 1.86
C TYR A 40 7.07 1.34 3.33
N CYS A 41 7.54 0.49 4.24
CA CYS A 41 7.68 0.82 5.66
C CYS A 41 8.62 2.00 5.89
N ALA A 42 9.78 2.01 5.22
CA ALA A 42 10.77 3.07 5.35
C ALA A 42 10.22 4.42 4.85
N LEU A 43 9.53 4.42 3.70
CA LEU A 43 8.90 5.62 3.14
C LEU A 43 7.79 6.15 4.04
N MET A 44 6.93 5.27 4.56
CA MET A 44 5.88 5.66 5.49
C MET A 44 6.46 6.24 6.78
N ALA A 45 7.49 5.62 7.36
CA ALA A 45 8.18 6.15 8.53
C ALA A 45 8.80 7.52 8.24
N ALA A 46 9.45 7.71 7.10
CA ALA A 46 10.02 8.99 6.70
C ALA A 46 8.96 10.10 6.60
N VAL A 47 7.79 9.79 6.03
CA VAL A 47 6.67 10.73 5.94
C VAL A 47 6.10 11.06 7.33
N GLU A 48 6.04 10.10 8.24
CA GLU A 48 5.64 10.36 9.63
C GLU A 48 6.65 11.27 10.35
N PHE A 49 7.95 11.04 10.19
CA PHE A 49 8.97 11.94 10.73
C PHE A 49 8.84 13.37 10.19
N LEU A 50 8.57 13.52 8.89
CA LEU A 50 8.34 14.83 8.31
C LEU A 50 7.14 15.56 8.94
N SER A 51 6.10 14.83 9.33
CA SER A 51 4.91 15.41 9.96
C SER A 51 5.20 16.04 11.34
N PHE A 52 6.25 15.60 12.03
CA PHE A 52 6.64 16.18 13.33
C PHE A 52 7.41 17.50 13.21
N LEU A 53 7.92 17.84 12.04
CA LEU A 53 8.71 19.05 11.86
C LEU A 53 7.86 20.33 11.94
N HIS A 54 6.65 20.30 11.39
CA HIS A 54 5.77 21.46 11.35
C HIS A 54 4.29 21.03 11.20
N PRO A 55 3.31 21.72 11.84
CA PRO A 55 1.88 21.40 11.74
C PRO A 55 1.35 21.36 10.31
N PHE A 56 1.86 22.22 9.43
CA PHE A 56 1.52 22.18 7.99
C PHE A 56 2.02 20.88 7.33
N CYS A 57 3.23 20.42 7.68
CA CYS A 57 3.77 19.14 7.18
C CYS A 57 2.90 17.96 7.64
N TRP A 58 2.32 18.06 8.85
CA TRP A 58 1.40 17.05 9.35
C TRP A 58 0.16 16.90 8.46
N VAL A 59 -0.41 18.01 7.97
CA VAL A 59 -1.57 18.00 7.05
C VAL A 59 -1.18 17.45 5.67
N VAL A 60 -0.07 17.93 5.11
CA VAL A 60 0.37 17.59 3.75
C VAL A 60 0.96 16.18 3.65
N SER A 61 1.41 15.61 4.76
CA SER A 61 2.07 14.29 4.76
C SER A 61 1.13 13.16 4.31
N VAL A 62 -0.19 13.25 4.49
CA VAL A 62 -1.13 12.22 4.02
C VAL A 62 -1.16 12.14 2.49
N PRO A 63 -1.43 13.23 1.73
CA PRO A 63 -1.31 13.19 0.28
C PRO A 63 0.13 12.95 -0.21
N LEU A 64 1.16 13.38 0.52
CA LEU A 64 2.54 13.11 0.19
C LEU A 64 2.86 11.61 0.29
N ALA A 65 2.37 10.92 1.31
CA ALA A 65 2.47 9.45 1.43
C ALA A 65 1.84 8.75 0.22
N ALA A 66 0.71 9.27 -0.27
CA ALA A 66 0.04 8.73 -1.46
C ALA A 66 0.89 8.84 -2.73
N VAL A 67 1.75 9.86 -2.86
CA VAL A 67 2.70 9.96 -3.98
C VAL A 67 3.86 8.98 -3.81
N ILE A 68 4.53 9.06 -2.67
CA ILE A 68 5.80 8.38 -2.43
C ILE A 68 5.62 6.86 -2.35
N CYS A 69 4.54 6.40 -1.71
CA CYS A 69 4.26 4.96 -1.55
C CYS A 69 3.59 4.32 -2.77
N ALA A 70 3.22 5.09 -3.81
CA ALA A 70 2.58 4.54 -5.00
C ALA A 70 3.43 3.47 -5.68
N PHE A 71 4.74 3.70 -5.82
CA PHE A 71 5.64 2.76 -6.49
C PHE A 71 5.67 1.38 -5.80
N PRO A 72 6.09 1.25 -4.54
CA PRO A 72 6.19 -0.05 -3.89
C PRO A 72 4.82 -0.75 -3.78
N VAL A 73 3.74 -0.01 -3.50
CA VAL A 73 2.40 -0.59 -3.35
C VAL A 73 1.87 -1.09 -4.69
N VAL A 74 1.89 -0.29 -5.75
CA VAL A 74 1.45 -0.70 -7.09
C VAL A 74 2.24 -1.91 -7.58
N PHE A 75 3.55 -1.95 -7.26
CA PHE A 75 4.39 -3.09 -7.59
C PHE A 75 3.94 -4.37 -6.87
N ILE A 76 3.68 -4.29 -5.55
CA ILE A 76 3.12 -5.39 -4.76
C ILE A 76 1.78 -5.85 -5.35
N LEU A 77 0.87 -4.92 -5.66
CA LEU A 77 -0.45 -5.22 -6.21
C LEU A 77 -0.41 -5.89 -7.58
N LYS A 78 0.56 -5.52 -8.43
CA LYS A 78 0.78 -6.19 -9.73
C LYS A 78 1.27 -7.62 -9.60
N LYS A 79 2.09 -7.89 -8.59
CA LYS A 79 2.63 -9.24 -8.32
C LYS A 79 1.67 -10.10 -7.54
N TYR A 80 1.01 -9.54 -6.53
CA TYR A 80 0.06 -10.24 -5.68
C TYR A 80 -1.37 -10.06 -6.20
N LYS A 81 -1.76 -10.97 -7.10
CA LYS A 81 -3.05 -10.94 -7.80
C LYS A 81 -4.21 -11.55 -7.00
N LYS A 82 -4.04 -11.73 -5.69
CA LYS A 82 -5.02 -12.38 -4.80
C LYS A 82 -5.65 -11.35 -3.85
N PRO A 83 -6.82 -11.65 -3.27
CA PRO A 83 -7.40 -10.84 -2.21
C PRO A 83 -6.48 -10.78 -0.98
N GLY A 84 -6.65 -9.75 -0.15
CA GLY A 84 -5.93 -9.59 1.11
C GLY A 84 -4.63 -8.78 1.02
N SER A 85 -4.28 -8.22 -0.14
CA SER A 85 -3.07 -7.40 -0.28
C SER A 85 -3.12 -6.11 0.54
N PHE A 86 -4.25 -5.42 0.56
CA PHE A 86 -4.41 -4.22 1.39
C PHE A 86 -4.55 -4.56 2.87
N ALA A 87 -5.11 -5.72 3.22
CA ALA A 87 -5.12 -6.19 4.60
C ALA A 87 -3.70 -6.38 5.13
N ILE A 88 -2.82 -7.01 4.35
CA ILE A 88 -1.40 -7.17 4.70
C ILE A 88 -0.72 -5.80 4.86
N LEU A 89 -0.90 -4.88 3.92
CA LEU A 89 -0.32 -3.54 3.98
C LEU A 89 -0.87 -2.73 5.17
N GLY A 90 -2.17 -2.84 5.46
CA GLY A 90 -2.79 -2.21 6.62
C GLY A 90 -2.26 -2.74 7.95
N ILE A 91 -2.09 -4.06 8.08
CA ILE A 91 -1.50 -4.68 9.27
C ILE A 91 -0.04 -4.22 9.44
N ILE A 92 0.74 -4.24 8.37
CA ILE A 92 2.13 -3.79 8.39
C ILE A 92 2.21 -2.31 8.80
N TRP A 93 1.37 -1.46 8.22
CA TRP A 93 1.30 -0.05 8.58
C TRP A 93 0.95 0.12 10.07
N TYR A 94 -0.03 -0.62 10.55
CA TYR A 94 -0.43 -0.58 11.95
C TYR A 94 0.71 -1.00 12.90
N LEU A 95 1.48 -2.02 12.54
CA LEU A 95 2.67 -2.42 13.29
C LEU A 95 3.75 -1.34 13.26
N VAL A 96 3.98 -0.68 12.12
CA VAL A 96 4.92 0.44 12.02
C VAL A 96 4.51 1.59 12.94
N THR A 97 3.23 1.96 13.01
CA THR A 97 2.76 3.02 13.92
C THR A 97 2.98 2.68 15.39
N ILE A 98 2.80 1.40 15.77
CA ILE A 98 3.11 0.95 17.14
C ILE A 98 4.61 1.08 17.44
N ILE A 99 5.47 0.65 16.51
CA ILE A 99 6.94 0.74 16.66
C ILE A 99 7.40 2.19 16.76
N LEU A 100 6.77 3.10 16.05
CA LEU A 100 7.04 4.54 16.10
C LEU A 100 6.50 5.20 17.38
N GLY A 101 5.85 4.46 18.28
CA GLY A 101 5.29 4.97 19.52
C GLY A 101 4.03 5.84 19.35
N ILE A 102 3.41 5.79 18.18
CA ILE A 102 2.19 6.56 17.90
C ILE A 102 1.04 5.93 18.68
N LYS A 103 0.37 6.73 19.52
CA LYS A 103 -0.82 6.27 20.25
C LYS A 103 -1.97 6.03 19.29
N LEU A 104 -2.45 4.80 19.29
CA LEU A 104 -3.58 4.38 18.48
C LEU A 104 -4.87 4.60 19.25
N SER A 105 -5.82 5.28 18.61
CA SER A 105 -7.18 5.41 19.13
C SER A 105 -8.08 4.30 18.60
N PHE A 106 -9.15 3.98 19.30
CA PHE A 106 -10.15 3.02 18.84
C PHE A 106 -10.80 3.48 17.52
N SER A 107 -11.09 4.78 17.41
CA SER A 107 -11.59 5.39 16.16
C SER A 107 -10.60 5.22 14.99
N GLY A 108 -9.30 5.38 15.25
CA GLY A 108 -8.25 5.15 14.26
C GLY A 108 -8.18 3.71 13.76
N LEU A 109 -8.36 2.74 14.65
CA LEU A 109 -8.45 1.33 14.27
C LEU A 109 -9.63 1.06 13.34
N ILE A 110 -10.83 1.58 13.70
CA ILE A 110 -12.03 1.42 12.90
C ILE A 110 -11.84 2.01 11.49
N ILE A 111 -11.27 3.21 11.41
CA ILE A 111 -11.04 3.88 10.12
C ILE A 111 -10.00 3.13 9.28
N THR A 112 -8.92 2.67 9.89
CA THR A 112 -7.92 1.84 9.19
C THR A 112 -8.56 0.57 8.63
N LEU A 113 -9.39 -0.12 9.42
CA LEU A 113 -10.12 -1.30 8.96
C LEU A 113 -11.09 -0.97 7.82
N LEU A 114 -11.83 0.13 7.94
CA LEU A 114 -12.75 0.60 6.90
C LEU A 114 -12.01 0.87 5.59
N VAL A 115 -10.89 1.58 5.64
CA VAL A 115 -10.05 1.88 4.47
C VAL A 115 -9.57 0.59 3.81
N VAL A 116 -9.10 -0.39 4.58
CA VAL A 116 -8.67 -1.69 4.06
C VAL A 116 -9.81 -2.42 3.37
N VAL A 117 -10.97 -2.51 4.02
CA VAL A 117 -12.15 -3.20 3.46
C VAL A 117 -12.62 -2.53 2.18
N VAL A 118 -12.73 -1.19 2.16
CA VAL A 118 -13.15 -0.44 0.97
C VAL A 118 -12.15 -0.64 -0.18
N SER A 119 -10.86 -0.60 0.10
CA SER A 119 -9.81 -0.79 -0.91
C SER A 119 -9.84 -2.19 -1.52
N GLU A 120 -10.04 -3.23 -0.70
CA GLU A 120 -10.19 -4.61 -1.20
C GLU A 120 -11.51 -4.80 -1.97
N LEU A 121 -12.60 -4.20 -1.52
CA LEU A 121 -13.90 -4.25 -2.19
C LEU A 121 -13.82 -3.61 -3.58
N ILE A 122 -13.19 -2.44 -3.71
CA ILE A 122 -12.96 -1.77 -4.98
C ILE A 122 -12.17 -2.69 -5.94
N ARG A 123 -11.09 -3.33 -5.45
CA ARG A 123 -10.32 -4.27 -6.28
C ARG A 123 -11.10 -5.51 -6.65
N TRP A 124 -11.96 -5.99 -5.76
CA TRP A 124 -12.81 -7.14 -6.05
C TRP A 124 -13.81 -6.81 -7.17
N ILE A 125 -14.48 -5.67 -7.08
CA ILE A 125 -15.47 -5.22 -8.07
C ILE A 125 -14.83 -4.93 -9.42
N LEU A 126 -13.70 -4.20 -9.44
CA LEU A 126 -13.03 -3.76 -10.67
C LEU A 126 -12.04 -4.80 -11.22
N GLY A 127 -11.79 -5.87 -10.47
CA GLY A 127 -10.87 -6.95 -10.83
C GLY A 127 -9.45 -6.77 -10.28
N TYR A 128 -8.93 -7.81 -9.62
CA TYR A 128 -7.61 -7.81 -8.96
C TYR A 128 -6.43 -7.56 -9.90
N VAL A 129 -6.59 -7.84 -11.18
CA VAL A 129 -5.55 -7.72 -12.22
C VAL A 129 -5.75 -6.47 -13.09
N SER A 130 -6.94 -5.86 -13.01
CA SER A 130 -7.27 -4.69 -13.82
C SER A 130 -6.46 -3.47 -13.39
N LYS A 131 -6.19 -2.57 -14.35
CA LYS A 131 -5.50 -1.31 -14.07
C LYS A 131 -6.35 -0.43 -13.17
N GLU A 132 -7.64 -0.36 -13.46
CA GLU A 132 -8.64 0.40 -12.72
C GLU A 132 -8.76 -0.11 -11.29
N GLY A 133 -8.82 -1.44 -11.08
CA GLY A 133 -8.84 -2.05 -9.76
C GLY A 133 -7.60 -1.72 -8.93
N ILE A 134 -6.42 -1.68 -9.56
CA ILE A 134 -5.18 -1.26 -8.89
C ILE A 134 -5.19 0.25 -8.58
N CYS A 135 -5.58 1.11 -9.55
CA CYS A 135 -5.58 2.56 -9.35
C CYS A 135 -6.59 3.01 -8.29
N PHE A 136 -7.84 2.60 -8.40
CA PHE A 136 -8.88 2.98 -7.46
C PHE A 136 -8.70 2.30 -6.09
N GLY A 137 -8.27 1.04 -6.06
CA GLY A 137 -7.94 0.36 -4.81
C GLY A 137 -6.80 1.05 -4.07
N TYR A 138 -5.74 1.47 -4.79
CA TYR A 138 -4.66 2.24 -4.19
C TYR A 138 -5.11 3.64 -3.74
N ALA A 139 -5.93 4.32 -4.54
CA ALA A 139 -6.48 5.63 -4.18
C ALA A 139 -7.24 5.58 -2.84
N ALA A 140 -8.04 4.56 -2.61
CA ALA A 140 -8.69 4.33 -1.32
C ALA A 140 -7.67 3.98 -0.23
N ALA A 141 -6.73 3.06 -0.50
CA ALA A 141 -5.71 2.63 0.46
C ALA A 141 -4.73 3.74 0.85
N SER A 142 -4.55 4.78 0.01
CA SER A 142 -3.72 5.93 0.34
C SER A 142 -4.23 6.74 1.55
N LEU A 143 -5.47 6.49 2.00
CA LEU A 143 -6.02 7.03 3.24
C LEU A 143 -5.57 6.29 4.51
N LEU A 144 -4.79 5.20 4.42
CA LEU A 144 -4.29 4.45 5.59
C LEU A 144 -3.59 5.35 6.64
N PRO A 145 -2.75 6.33 6.26
CA PRO A 145 -2.13 7.23 7.24
C PRO A 145 -3.13 8.11 7.99
N LEU A 146 -4.33 8.31 7.45
CA LEU A 146 -5.37 9.08 8.14
C LEU A 146 -5.92 8.34 9.36
N GLY A 147 -5.80 7.00 9.41
CA GLY A 147 -6.39 6.18 10.46
C GLY A 147 -5.99 6.64 11.87
N HIS A 148 -4.70 6.82 12.16
CA HIS A 148 -4.25 7.30 13.47
C HIS A 148 -4.45 8.82 13.66
N ARG A 149 -4.53 9.59 12.57
CA ARG A 149 -4.65 11.05 12.58
C ARG A 149 -6.07 11.54 12.78
N VAL A 150 -7.05 10.70 12.49
CA VAL A 150 -8.46 11.06 12.69
C VAL A 150 -8.77 11.40 14.15
N TYR A 151 -7.90 11.00 15.07
CA TYR A 151 -8.01 11.35 16.48
C TYR A 151 -8.05 12.87 16.72
N LEU A 152 -7.40 13.66 15.86
CA LEU A 152 -7.48 15.13 15.88
C LEU A 152 -8.94 15.62 15.77
N TRP A 153 -9.80 14.95 15.02
CA TRP A 153 -11.19 15.35 14.81
C TRP A 153 -12.19 14.61 15.69
N THR A 154 -11.84 13.43 16.19
CA THR A 154 -12.75 12.62 17.04
C THR A 154 -12.63 12.92 18.52
N ASP A 155 -11.48 13.37 18.99
CA ASP A 155 -11.25 13.77 20.38
C ASP A 155 -10.16 14.87 20.43
N THR A 156 -10.52 16.02 19.89
CA THR A 156 -9.60 17.16 19.66
C THR A 156 -8.89 17.57 20.95
N THR A 157 -9.61 17.67 22.07
CA THR A 157 -9.02 18.12 23.34
C THR A 157 -7.90 17.20 23.80
N LYS A 158 -8.17 15.89 23.91
CA LYS A 158 -7.14 14.93 24.34
C LYS A 158 -5.98 14.82 23.37
N TYR A 159 -6.24 14.99 22.08
CA TYR A 159 -5.19 14.97 21.06
C TYR A 159 -4.30 16.21 21.20
N MET A 160 -4.89 17.40 21.40
CA MET A 160 -4.14 18.63 21.60
C MET A 160 -3.30 18.60 22.88
N ASP A 161 -3.84 18.10 23.99
CA ASP A 161 -3.10 17.93 25.24
C ASP A 161 -1.88 17.00 25.04
N LEU A 162 -2.08 15.89 24.30
CA LEU A 162 -0.99 14.99 23.97
C LEU A 162 0.09 15.67 23.11
N ILE A 163 -0.31 16.40 22.09
CA ILE A 163 0.61 17.12 21.19
C ILE A 163 1.33 18.24 21.94
N ALA A 164 0.63 19.00 22.78
CA ALA A 164 1.24 20.02 23.62
C ALA A 164 2.32 19.45 24.55
N SER A 165 2.07 18.28 25.13
CA SER A 165 3.05 17.59 25.99
C SER A 165 4.30 17.11 25.25
N LEU A 166 4.20 16.80 23.93
CA LEU A 166 5.30 16.27 23.13
C LEU A 166 6.06 17.36 22.36
N PHE A 167 5.36 18.36 21.84
CA PHE A 167 5.90 19.36 20.90
C PHE A 167 5.76 20.80 21.37
N GLY A 168 5.08 21.01 22.52
CA GLY A 168 4.82 22.32 23.12
C GLY A 168 3.51 22.95 22.63
N GLU A 169 3.02 23.93 23.44
CA GLU A 169 1.73 24.60 23.21
C GLU A 169 1.64 25.28 21.83
N LYS A 170 2.70 25.98 21.42
CA LYS A 170 2.73 26.67 20.13
C LYS A 170 2.47 25.74 18.93
N TYR A 171 3.02 24.54 18.97
CA TYR A 171 2.79 23.54 17.91
C TYR A 171 1.34 23.04 17.99
N SER A 172 0.85 22.76 19.20
CA SER A 172 -0.52 22.29 19.43
C SER A 172 -1.54 23.32 18.93
N ASP A 173 -1.39 24.61 19.27
CA ASP A 173 -2.29 25.67 18.84
C ASP A 173 -2.35 25.82 17.32
N GLN A 174 -1.19 25.78 16.66
CA GLN A 174 -1.10 25.82 15.20
C GLN A 174 -1.76 24.59 14.55
N LEU A 175 -1.56 23.40 15.12
CA LEU A 175 -2.20 22.19 14.63
C LEU A 175 -3.72 22.23 14.87
N GLY A 176 -4.17 22.78 15.99
CA GLY A 176 -5.58 23.01 16.33
C GLY A 176 -6.33 23.83 15.29
N SER A 177 -5.64 24.80 14.66
CA SER A 177 -6.22 25.59 13.58
C SER A 177 -6.61 24.76 12.35
N PHE A 178 -6.02 23.56 12.18
CA PHE A 178 -6.36 22.60 11.11
C PHE A 178 -7.44 21.60 11.53
N ALA A 179 -7.89 21.60 12.79
CA ALA A 179 -8.89 20.65 13.30
C ALA A 179 -10.33 21.00 12.85
N THR A 180 -10.50 21.43 11.60
CA THR A 180 -11.81 21.72 11.00
C THR A 180 -12.23 20.59 10.07
N GLU A 181 -13.54 20.32 10.03
CA GLU A 181 -14.12 19.29 9.15
C GLU A 181 -13.82 19.56 7.66
N ILE A 182 -13.78 20.84 7.27
CA ILE A 182 -13.46 21.26 5.91
C ILE A 182 -12.05 20.79 5.53
N ILE A 183 -11.07 20.96 6.42
CA ILE A 183 -9.69 20.56 6.18
C ILE A 183 -9.59 19.05 6.11
N LEU A 184 -10.29 18.31 6.98
CA LEU A 184 -10.37 16.85 6.88
C LEU A 184 -10.89 16.41 5.51
N PHE A 185 -11.98 17.02 5.05
CA PHE A 185 -12.59 16.70 3.76
C PHE A 185 -11.65 17.01 2.58
N LEU A 186 -10.94 18.13 2.63
CA LEU A 186 -9.92 18.49 1.63
C LEU A 186 -8.75 17.51 1.62
N ILE A 187 -8.27 17.07 2.78
CA ILE A 187 -7.21 16.05 2.89
C ILE A 187 -7.67 14.75 2.24
N ILE A 188 -8.89 14.30 2.51
CA ILE A 188 -9.44 13.06 1.93
C ILE A 188 -9.49 13.16 0.41
N ILE A 189 -10.11 14.22 -0.12
CA ILE A 189 -10.23 14.42 -1.58
C ILE A 189 -8.85 14.50 -2.23
N ALA A 190 -7.97 15.35 -1.69
CA ALA A 190 -6.61 15.51 -2.23
C ALA A 190 -5.84 14.19 -2.22
N THR A 191 -5.91 13.43 -1.13
CA THR A 191 -5.20 12.15 -0.99
C THR A 191 -5.71 11.12 -2.00
N VAL A 192 -7.02 10.97 -2.15
CA VAL A 192 -7.63 10.03 -3.10
C VAL A 192 -7.28 10.41 -4.54
N ALA A 193 -7.39 11.70 -4.90
CA ALA A 193 -7.06 12.19 -6.23
C ALA A 193 -5.58 11.98 -6.57
N VAL A 194 -4.70 12.39 -5.67
CA VAL A 194 -3.25 12.22 -5.82
C VAL A 194 -2.87 10.74 -5.83
N GLY A 195 -3.45 9.92 -4.97
CA GLY A 195 -3.24 8.47 -4.94
C GLY A 195 -3.60 7.80 -6.27
N TYR A 196 -4.77 8.16 -6.84
CA TYR A 196 -5.18 7.67 -8.16
C TYR A 196 -4.19 8.08 -9.26
N CYS A 197 -3.83 9.36 -9.32
CA CYS A 197 -2.91 9.89 -10.33
C CYS A 197 -1.52 9.23 -10.22
N SER A 198 -1.01 9.07 -9.01
CA SER A 198 0.30 8.44 -8.75
C SER A 198 0.32 6.97 -9.15
N ALA A 199 -0.72 6.21 -8.78
CA ALA A 199 -0.84 4.81 -9.20
C ALA A 199 -0.91 4.66 -10.72
N ARG A 200 -1.69 5.51 -11.38
CA ARG A 200 -1.81 5.54 -12.83
C ARG A 200 -0.48 5.88 -13.51
N PHE A 201 0.25 6.86 -12.98
CA PHE A 201 1.58 7.22 -13.48
C PHE A 201 2.55 6.05 -13.39
N VAL A 202 2.63 5.39 -12.23
CA VAL A 202 3.47 4.22 -12.02
C VAL A 202 3.12 3.08 -12.99
N ILE A 203 1.82 2.81 -13.21
CA ILE A 203 1.38 1.77 -14.15
C ILE A 203 1.78 2.07 -15.59
N LEU A 204 1.69 3.33 -16.02
CA LEU A 204 2.07 3.76 -17.37
C LEU A 204 3.58 3.63 -17.57
N HIS A 205 4.38 4.04 -16.59
CA HIS A 205 5.83 3.94 -16.65
C HIS A 205 6.30 2.48 -16.84
N PHE A 206 5.81 1.55 -16.04
CA PHE A 206 6.11 0.12 -16.21
C PHE A 206 5.72 -0.45 -17.57
N ARG A 207 4.67 0.07 -18.20
CA ARG A 207 4.26 -0.39 -19.53
C ARG A 207 5.21 0.09 -20.62
N THR A 208 5.73 1.29 -20.45
CA THR A 208 6.68 1.89 -21.41
C THR A 208 8.01 1.15 -21.38
N GLU A 209 8.55 0.88 -20.19
CA GLU A 209 9.80 0.11 -20.06
C GLU A 209 9.71 -1.26 -20.69
N LYS A 210 8.61 -1.99 -20.46
CA LYS A 210 8.42 -3.31 -21.05
C LYS A 210 8.45 -3.26 -22.58
N LYS A 211 7.80 -2.28 -23.20
CA LYS A 211 7.80 -2.11 -24.65
C LYS A 211 9.18 -1.76 -25.23
N ILE A 212 9.98 -0.97 -24.49
CA ILE A 212 11.35 -0.64 -24.91
C ILE A 212 12.20 -1.90 -24.90
N THR A 213 12.15 -2.66 -23.81
CA THR A 213 12.92 -3.92 -23.68
C THR A 213 12.53 -4.94 -24.74
N GLU A 214 11.23 -5.08 -25.07
CA GLU A 214 10.76 -5.97 -26.14
C GLU A 214 11.33 -5.55 -27.51
N ARG A 215 11.33 -4.25 -27.84
CA ARG A 215 11.93 -3.72 -29.09
C ARG A 215 13.43 -3.89 -29.15
N GLU A 216 14.14 -3.70 -28.06
CA GLU A 216 15.59 -3.90 -28.00
C GLU A 216 15.94 -5.38 -28.22
N GLN A 217 15.14 -6.31 -27.70
CA GLN A 217 15.30 -7.75 -27.96
C GLN A 217 15.00 -8.12 -29.41
N GLU A 218 13.94 -7.60 -30.02
CA GLU A 218 13.65 -7.80 -31.43
C GLU A 218 14.78 -7.31 -32.32
N ASN A 219 15.28 -6.10 -32.10
CA ASN A 219 16.40 -5.52 -32.85
C ASN A 219 17.70 -6.32 -32.68
N SER A 220 17.95 -6.91 -31.51
CA SER A 220 19.17 -7.70 -31.27
C SER A 220 19.14 -9.06 -31.99
N ILE A 221 17.96 -9.63 -32.25
CA ILE A 221 17.80 -10.86 -32.99
C ILE A 221 18.02 -10.62 -34.49
N ASP A 222 17.48 -9.52 -35.03
CA ASP A 222 17.67 -9.15 -36.43
C ASP A 222 19.14 -8.87 -36.83
N PHE A 223 19.97 -8.43 -35.84
CA PHE A 223 21.41 -8.21 -36.05
C PHE A 223 22.25 -9.49 -36.02
N GLN A 224 21.73 -10.60 -35.51
CA GLN A 224 22.44 -11.88 -35.46
C GLN A 224 22.20 -12.75 -36.70
N ASP A 225 21.18 -12.45 -37.52
CA ASP A 225 20.80 -13.21 -38.71
C ASP A 225 21.41 -12.61 -40.02
N HIS A 226 22.26 -11.59 -39.92
CA HIS A 226 23.03 -10.99 -41.01
C HIS A 226 24.54 -11.10 -40.77
#